data_4e9c8e5383075370af2038f04b6584bb
#
_entry.id   4e9c8e5383075370af2038f04b6584bb
#
_cell.length_a   1.000
_cell.length_b   1.000
_cell.length_c   1.000
_cell.angle_alpha   90.00
_cell.angle_beta   90.00
_cell.angle_gamma   90.00
#
_symmetry.space_group_name_H-M   'P 1'
#
loop_
_entity.id
_entity.type
_entity.pdbx_description
1 polymer ?
#
loop_
_entity_poly.entity_id
_entity_poly.type
_entity_poly.pdbx_seq_one_letter_code
_entity_poly.pdbx_strand_id
1 'polypeptide(L)'
;MPFEQHQEKKYANDIQSIYQAALKATEKLEGKIISSAPDQHRFTARFPKTILGKTLGERTELSCEVRAAGDSGTAVVDAFPLDAVERKLMFGARPGVTLTVVTWFLAHLEHNLGLPPAQ
;
A
#
# COMPACT_ATOMS: atom_id res chain seq x y z
N MET A 1 13.29 -8.31 7.97
CA MET A 1 13.57 -8.74 6.58
C MET A 1 14.12 -7.57 5.79
N PRO A 2 15.19 -7.74 5.04
CA PRO A 2 15.84 -6.60 4.37
C PRO A 2 15.01 -5.97 3.25
N PHE A 3 14.01 -6.67 2.73
CA PHE A 3 13.20 -6.16 1.63
C PHE A 3 11.80 -5.71 2.05
N GLU A 4 11.47 -5.85 3.33
CA GLU A 4 10.19 -5.40 3.83
C GLU A 4 10.17 -3.90 4.02
N GLN A 5 8.99 -3.30 3.78
CA GLN A 5 8.76 -1.88 4.04
C GLN A 5 7.63 -1.74 5.03
N HIS A 6 7.82 -0.88 6.02
CA HIS A 6 6.81 -0.54 7.01
C HIS A 6 6.76 0.97 7.12
N GLN A 7 5.57 1.54 6.95
CA GLN A 7 5.38 2.99 7.11
C GLN A 7 4.08 3.27 7.83
N GLU A 8 4.09 4.31 8.65
CA GLU A 8 2.90 4.81 9.33
C GLU A 8 2.76 6.29 9.01
N LYS A 9 1.58 6.68 8.53
CA LYS A 9 1.29 8.05 8.15
C LYS A 9 0.03 8.53 8.85
N LYS A 10 0.11 9.66 9.54
CA LYS A 10 -1.04 10.29 10.18
C LYS A 10 -1.70 11.27 9.24
N TYR A 11 -3.02 11.26 9.23
CA TYR A 11 -3.83 12.19 8.45
C TYR A 11 -4.91 12.78 9.35
N ALA A 12 -5.27 14.04 9.08
CA ALA A 12 -6.33 14.72 9.82
C ALA A 12 -7.73 14.25 9.44
N ASN A 13 -7.84 13.33 8.50
CA ASN A 13 -9.10 12.81 8.01
C ASN A 13 -9.62 11.70 8.92
N ASP A 14 -10.92 11.42 8.85
CA ASP A 14 -11.50 10.30 9.58
C ASP A 14 -11.06 8.95 8.97
N ILE A 15 -11.16 7.90 9.77
CA ILE A 15 -10.66 6.59 9.36
C ILE A 15 -11.38 6.03 8.14
N GLN A 16 -12.67 6.30 8.01
CA GLN A 16 -13.43 5.82 6.86
C GLN A 16 -12.95 6.46 5.56
N SER A 17 -12.69 7.77 5.59
CA SER A 17 -12.16 8.49 4.42
C SER A 17 -10.78 7.98 4.03
N ILE A 18 -9.91 7.75 5.02
CA ILE A 18 -8.57 7.20 4.77
C ILE A 18 -8.67 5.80 4.18
N TYR A 19 -9.53 4.96 4.74
CA TYR A 19 -9.72 3.59 4.26
C TYR A 19 -10.21 3.57 2.80
N GLN A 20 -11.20 4.40 2.47
CA GLN A 20 -11.72 4.50 1.11
C GLN A 20 -10.65 5.03 0.15
N ALA A 21 -9.87 6.01 0.57
CA ALA A 21 -8.77 6.54 -0.24
C ALA A 21 -7.71 5.46 -0.51
N ALA A 22 -7.45 4.60 0.48
CA ALA A 22 -6.51 3.49 0.33
C ALA A 22 -7.02 2.44 -0.66
N LEU A 23 -8.30 2.10 -0.60
CA LEU A 23 -8.90 1.15 -1.56
C LEU A 23 -8.83 1.69 -2.98
N LYS A 24 -9.12 2.98 -3.17
CA LYS A 24 -9.01 3.62 -4.49
C LYS A 24 -7.58 3.66 -5.00
N ALA A 25 -6.61 3.89 -4.11
CA ALA A 25 -5.21 3.88 -4.47
C ALA A 25 -4.79 2.50 -4.97
N THR A 26 -5.25 1.45 -4.30
CA THR A 26 -4.98 0.06 -4.71
C THR A 26 -5.54 -0.20 -6.10
N GLU A 27 -6.78 0.18 -6.34
CA GLU A 27 -7.43 -0.02 -7.63
C GLU A 27 -6.70 0.76 -8.74
N LYS A 28 -6.33 2.01 -8.48
CA LYS A 28 -5.63 2.84 -9.45
C LYS A 28 -4.27 2.26 -9.85
N LEU A 29 -3.60 1.62 -8.91
CA LEU A 29 -2.30 0.98 -9.16
C LEU A 29 -2.44 -0.46 -9.66
N GLU A 30 -3.65 -0.88 -10.03
CA GLU A 30 -3.92 -2.21 -10.59
C GLU A 30 -3.68 -3.34 -9.58
N GLY A 31 -3.75 -3.04 -8.30
CA GLY A 31 -3.65 -4.03 -7.24
C GLY A 31 -4.94 -4.86 -7.13
N LYS A 32 -4.78 -6.10 -6.68
CA LYS A 32 -5.89 -7.01 -6.45
C LYS A 32 -6.05 -7.24 -4.97
N ILE A 33 -7.24 -6.96 -4.43
CA ILE A 33 -7.54 -7.24 -3.03
C ILE A 33 -7.65 -8.75 -2.86
N ILE A 34 -6.84 -9.32 -1.97
CA ILE A 34 -6.85 -10.75 -1.69
C ILE A 34 -7.50 -11.08 -0.36
N SER A 35 -7.61 -10.10 0.52
CA SER A 35 -8.32 -10.26 1.79
C SER A 35 -8.73 -8.87 2.28
N SER A 36 -9.86 -8.78 2.95
CA SER A 36 -10.31 -7.52 3.52
C SER A 36 -11.13 -7.75 4.77
N ALA A 37 -10.99 -6.82 5.71
CA ALA A 37 -11.78 -6.79 6.94
C ALA A 37 -12.27 -5.34 7.11
N PRO A 38 -13.37 -4.96 6.40
CA PRO A 38 -13.85 -3.57 6.43
C PRO A 38 -14.19 -3.08 7.83
N ASP A 39 -14.68 -3.95 8.70
CA ASP A 39 -15.01 -3.60 10.09
C ASP A 39 -13.79 -3.16 10.88
N GLN A 40 -12.61 -3.62 10.47
CA GLN A 40 -11.35 -3.30 11.10
C GLN A 40 -10.54 -2.29 10.27
N HIS A 41 -11.11 -1.80 9.17
CA HIS A 41 -10.48 -0.85 8.26
C HIS A 41 -9.12 -1.34 7.79
N ARG A 42 -9.06 -2.61 7.34
CA ARG A 42 -7.81 -3.18 6.83
C ARG A 42 -8.07 -4.09 5.63
N PHE A 43 -7.04 -4.21 4.81
CA PHE A 43 -7.06 -5.10 3.65
C PHE A 43 -5.63 -5.49 3.29
N THR A 44 -5.53 -6.54 2.48
CA THR A 44 -4.27 -6.98 1.89
C THR A 44 -4.47 -7.07 0.38
N ALA A 45 -3.51 -6.55 -0.37
CA ALA A 45 -3.57 -6.53 -1.82
C ALA A 45 -2.25 -7.00 -2.42
N ARG A 46 -2.30 -7.51 -3.64
CA ARG A 46 -1.11 -7.87 -4.41
C ARG A 46 -1.04 -7.00 -5.65
N PHE A 47 0.14 -6.47 -5.91
CA PHE A 47 0.41 -5.63 -7.06
C PHE A 47 1.23 -6.39 -8.10
N PRO A 48 0.91 -6.23 -9.40
CA PRO A 48 1.62 -6.93 -10.46
C PRO A 48 3.04 -6.38 -10.65
N LYS A 49 3.85 -7.10 -11.44
CA LYS A 49 5.21 -6.64 -11.78
C LYS A 49 5.20 -5.43 -12.72
N THR A 50 4.08 -5.15 -13.38
CA THR A 50 3.93 -3.99 -14.25
C THR A 50 2.74 -3.18 -13.76
N ILE A 51 2.98 -1.92 -13.41
CA ILE A 51 1.95 -1.02 -12.89
C ILE A 51 1.93 0.22 -13.77
N LEU A 52 0.74 0.55 -14.30
CA LEU A 52 0.53 1.74 -15.14
C LEU A 52 1.56 1.82 -16.28
N GLY A 53 1.87 0.68 -16.88
CA GLY A 53 2.82 0.60 -17.99
C GLY A 53 4.28 0.56 -17.59
N LYS A 54 4.59 0.67 -16.32
CA LYS A 54 5.98 0.61 -15.83
C LYS A 54 6.31 -0.78 -15.32
N THR A 55 7.35 -1.40 -15.88
CA THR A 55 7.80 -2.71 -15.46
C THR A 55 8.70 -2.60 -14.24
N LEU A 56 8.24 -3.13 -13.11
CA LEU A 56 9.01 -3.13 -11.87
C LEU A 56 9.89 -4.36 -11.72
N GLY A 57 9.46 -5.47 -12.30
CA GLY A 57 10.21 -6.72 -12.28
C GLY A 57 9.83 -7.68 -11.18
N GLU A 58 9.08 -7.23 -10.18
CA GLU A 58 8.63 -8.07 -9.06
C GLU A 58 7.23 -7.69 -8.64
N ARG A 59 6.51 -8.68 -8.11
CA ARG A 59 5.20 -8.45 -7.48
C ARG A 59 5.40 -8.04 -6.03
N THR A 60 4.43 -7.30 -5.49
CA THR A 60 4.47 -6.84 -4.09
C THR A 60 3.15 -7.18 -3.42
N GLU A 61 3.22 -7.69 -2.19
CA GLU A 61 2.05 -7.79 -1.33
C GLU A 61 2.09 -6.65 -0.33
N LEU A 62 0.95 -5.97 -0.19
CA LEU A 62 0.84 -4.80 0.68
C LEU A 62 -0.39 -4.95 1.57
N SER A 63 -0.19 -4.76 2.87
CA SER A 63 -1.28 -4.72 3.84
C SER A 63 -1.41 -3.30 4.35
N CYS A 64 -2.65 -2.82 4.46
CA CYS A 64 -2.95 -1.50 4.97
C CYS A 64 -4.00 -1.61 6.06
N GLU A 65 -3.71 -1.02 7.23
CA GLU A 65 -4.67 -0.92 8.32
C GLU A 65 -4.81 0.54 8.71
N VAL A 66 -6.04 1.01 8.85
CA VAL A 66 -6.29 2.38 9.27
C VAL A 66 -6.76 2.36 10.73
N ARG A 67 -6.00 3.02 11.60
CA ARG A 67 -6.26 3.06 13.03
C ARG A 67 -6.75 4.44 13.44
N ALA A 68 -7.73 4.47 14.34
CA ALA A 68 -8.24 5.73 14.86
C ALA A 68 -7.22 6.38 15.81
N ALA A 69 -7.11 7.70 15.73
CA ALA A 69 -6.26 8.50 16.61
C ALA A 69 -7.03 9.79 16.94
N GLY A 70 -8.01 9.68 17.86
CA GLY A 70 -8.92 10.79 18.14
C GLY A 70 -9.83 11.03 16.93
N ASP A 71 -9.85 12.26 16.43
CA ASP A 71 -10.64 12.64 15.26
C ASP A 71 -9.89 12.38 13.95
N SER A 72 -8.68 11.88 14.02
CA SER A 72 -7.85 11.61 12.86
C SER A 72 -7.57 10.12 12.75
N GLY A 73 -6.76 9.72 11.76
CA GLY A 73 -6.41 8.33 11.55
C GLY A 73 -4.96 8.15 11.14
N THR A 74 -4.45 6.95 11.37
CA THR A 74 -3.11 6.56 10.96
C THR A 74 -3.23 5.40 9.99
N ALA A 75 -2.63 5.55 8.81
CA ALA A 75 -2.50 4.44 7.86
C ALA A 75 -1.20 3.70 8.16
N VAL A 76 -1.32 2.41 8.48
CA VAL A 76 -0.17 1.55 8.75
C VAL A 76 -0.01 0.63 7.54
N VAL A 77 1.12 0.73 6.86
CA VAL A 77 1.37 0.00 5.62
C VAL A 77 2.57 -0.93 5.81
N ASP A 78 2.36 -2.21 5.51
CA ASP A 78 3.42 -3.21 5.50
C ASP A 78 3.45 -3.87 4.13
N ALA A 79 4.62 -4.00 3.53
CA ALA A 79 4.76 -4.56 2.20
C ALA A 79 6.03 -5.39 2.07
N PHE A 80 5.99 -6.37 1.19
CA PHE A 80 7.15 -7.20 0.89
C PHE A 80 7.06 -7.73 -0.55
N PRO A 81 8.21 -8.05 -1.18
CA PRO A 81 8.21 -8.61 -2.53
C PRO A 81 7.79 -10.07 -2.52
N LEU A 82 7.24 -10.52 -3.65
CA LEU A 82 6.79 -11.90 -3.85
C LEU A 82 7.64 -12.61 -4.89
N ASP A 83 7.82 -13.92 -4.69
CA ASP A 83 8.48 -14.77 -5.69
C ASP A 83 7.49 -15.20 -6.79
N ALA A 84 7.97 -16.04 -7.72
CA ALA A 84 7.17 -16.45 -8.87
C ALA A 84 5.92 -17.26 -8.51
N VAL A 85 5.89 -17.86 -7.32
CA VAL A 85 4.73 -18.62 -6.83
C VAL A 85 3.96 -17.84 -5.76
N GLU A 86 4.18 -16.53 -5.72
CA GLU A 86 3.47 -15.59 -4.85
C GLU A 86 3.71 -15.83 -3.36
N ARG A 87 4.92 -16.27 -3.01
CA ARG A 87 5.36 -16.35 -1.63
C ARG A 87 6.34 -15.22 -1.35
N LYS A 88 6.47 -14.89 -0.06
CA LYS A 88 7.41 -13.84 0.35
C LYS A 88 8.82 -14.14 -0.15
N LEU A 89 9.37 -13.19 -0.90
CA LEU A 89 10.72 -13.33 -1.47
C LEU A 89 11.75 -13.04 -0.40
N MET A 90 12.57 -14.02 -0.08
CA MET A 90 13.56 -13.93 0.99
C MET A 90 14.92 -13.46 0.48
N PHE A 91 15.24 -13.77 -0.78
CA PHE A 91 16.56 -13.48 -1.37
C PHE A 91 16.39 -13.03 -2.81
N GLY A 92 17.32 -12.21 -3.28
CA GLY A 92 17.38 -11.82 -4.68
C GLY A 92 16.36 -10.79 -5.12
N ALA A 93 15.69 -10.11 -4.17
CA ALA A 93 14.75 -9.05 -4.50
C ALA A 93 15.47 -7.87 -5.16
N ARG A 94 14.78 -7.23 -6.12
CA ARG A 94 15.31 -6.03 -6.75
C ARG A 94 15.25 -4.87 -5.76
N PRO A 95 16.36 -4.13 -5.57
CA PRO A 95 16.35 -2.99 -4.65
C PRO A 95 15.31 -1.95 -5.06
N GLY A 96 14.55 -1.47 -4.10
CA GLY A 96 13.65 -0.35 -4.29
C GLY A 96 12.29 -0.65 -4.90
N VAL A 97 12.02 -1.86 -5.40
CA VAL A 97 10.73 -2.18 -6.02
C VAL A 97 9.59 -2.07 -5.01
N THR A 98 9.70 -2.74 -3.87
CA THR A 98 8.67 -2.69 -2.83
C THR A 98 8.50 -1.26 -2.30
N LEU A 99 9.59 -0.55 -2.08
CA LEU A 99 9.54 0.85 -1.64
C LEU A 99 8.82 1.71 -2.67
N THR A 100 9.07 1.50 -3.97
CA THR A 100 8.40 2.23 -5.03
C THR A 100 6.89 2.01 -4.97
N VAL A 101 6.45 0.77 -4.80
CA VAL A 101 5.01 0.46 -4.70
C VAL A 101 4.40 1.16 -3.50
N VAL A 102 5.06 1.10 -2.34
CA VAL A 102 4.57 1.78 -1.12
C VAL A 102 4.50 3.28 -1.33
N THR A 103 5.52 3.86 -1.95
CA THR A 103 5.56 5.31 -2.22
C THR A 103 4.41 5.72 -3.13
N TRP A 104 4.18 4.98 -4.22
CA TRP A 104 3.08 5.25 -5.14
C TRP A 104 1.73 5.08 -4.46
N PHE A 105 1.58 4.02 -3.66
CA PHE A 105 0.35 3.77 -2.92
C PHE A 105 -0.01 4.96 -2.01
N LEU A 106 0.96 5.41 -1.22
CA LEU A 106 0.74 6.54 -0.31
C LEU A 106 0.47 7.83 -1.06
N ALA A 107 1.16 8.05 -2.19
CA ALA A 107 0.92 9.24 -3.01
C ALA A 107 -0.51 9.27 -3.56
N HIS A 108 -1.01 8.13 -4.07
CA HIS A 108 -2.38 8.05 -4.57
C HIS A 108 -3.40 8.16 -3.44
N LEU A 109 -3.12 7.56 -2.28
CA LEU A 109 -3.96 7.69 -1.10
C LEU A 109 -4.11 9.18 -0.73
N GLU A 110 -3.00 9.91 -0.66
CA GLU A 110 -3.00 11.33 -0.32
C GLU A 110 -3.71 12.16 -1.37
N HIS A 111 -3.52 11.83 -2.64
CA HIS A 111 -4.24 12.48 -3.72
C HIS A 111 -5.76 12.28 -3.57
N ASN A 112 -6.18 11.06 -3.23
CA ASN A 112 -7.59 10.74 -3.04
C ASN A 112 -8.21 11.44 -1.83
N LEU A 113 -7.39 11.82 -0.86
CA LEU A 113 -7.82 12.63 0.29
C LEU A 113 -7.84 14.12 -0.02
N GLY A 114 -7.41 14.51 -1.21
CA GLY A 114 -7.34 15.92 -1.60
C GLY A 114 -6.17 16.66 -1.01
N LEU A 115 -5.15 15.95 -0.55
CA LEU A 115 -3.96 16.56 0.04
C LEU A 115 -2.98 16.99 -1.04
N PRO A 116 -2.19 18.05 -0.80
CA PRO A 116 -1.18 18.47 -1.77
C PRO A 116 -0.08 17.42 -1.89
N PRO A 117 0.59 17.33 -3.05
CA PRO A 117 1.69 16.38 -3.22
C PRO A 117 2.80 16.66 -2.21
N ALA A 118 3.48 15.60 -1.79
CA ALA A 118 4.64 15.71 -0.92
C ALA A 118 5.76 16.46 -1.64
N GLN A 119 6.44 17.29 -0.90
CA GLN A 119 7.52 18.11 -1.44
C GLN A 119 8.88 17.65 -0.96
#